data_0c07ca9233702a8a6cf9cfeefb9db264
#
_entry.id   0c07ca9233702a8a6cf9cfeefb9db264
#
_cell.length_a   1.000
_cell.length_b   1.000
_cell.length_c   1.000
_cell.angle_alpha   90.00
_cell.angle_beta   90.00
_cell.angle_gamma   90.00
#
_symmetry.space_group_name_H-M   'P 1'
#
loop_
_entity.id
_entity.type
_entity.pdbx_description
1 polymer ?
#
loop_
_entity_poly.entity_id
_entity_poly.type
_entity_poly.pdbx_seq_one_letter_code
_entity_poly.pdbx_strand_id
1 'polypeptide(L)'
;MEILKESVIQKEKFRTTANKLLNHCFILKKKDDTRNDYIFIVQNRELFIEYFDLLGYKIEINEMQGVVALTNVAGTGRIRLRKIESIILLILRLLYIEKRKELTLNEEVIVLSDEIHEKYNMLKIEAKTNIDKTVFRDTIRLFKRFNIVSNLDSDVTMSDARIKIYPSVLFAVPNDNLTLLYDAINEKLNKYMNGGEQNDDEETMQD
;
A
#
# COMPACT_ATOMS: atom_id res chain seq x y z
N MET A 1 -10.33 15.08 -28.20
CA MET A 1 -10.61 15.14 -26.77
C MET A 1 -12.01 15.70 -26.54
N GLU A 2 -12.96 14.85 -26.20
CA GLU A 2 -14.39 15.24 -26.06
C GLU A 2 -14.68 16.15 -24.84
N ILE A 3 -13.84 16.07 -23.80
CA ILE A 3 -14.02 16.87 -22.58
C ILE A 3 -14.17 18.39 -22.83
N LEU A 4 -13.63 18.91 -23.92
CA LEU A 4 -13.76 20.33 -24.27
C LEU A 4 -15.18 20.71 -24.72
N LYS A 5 -15.99 19.71 -25.09
CA LYS A 5 -17.39 19.88 -25.51
C LYS A 5 -18.38 19.71 -24.36
N GLU A 6 -17.92 19.20 -23.22
CA GLU A 6 -18.74 18.93 -22.04
C GLU A 6 -19.21 20.21 -21.34
N SER A 7 -20.26 20.07 -20.54
CA SER A 7 -20.79 21.16 -19.72
C SER A 7 -19.75 21.62 -18.68
N VAL A 8 -19.86 22.87 -18.20
CA VAL A 8 -18.97 23.42 -17.17
C VAL A 8 -18.95 22.55 -15.90
N ILE A 9 -20.12 22.02 -15.50
CA ILE A 9 -20.26 21.13 -14.33
C ILE A 9 -19.49 19.82 -14.53
N GLN A 10 -19.58 19.23 -15.71
CA GLN A 10 -18.84 18.00 -16.04
C GLN A 10 -17.32 18.24 -16.03
N LYS A 11 -16.87 19.36 -16.59
CA LYS A 11 -15.44 19.74 -16.58
C LYS A 11 -14.90 19.92 -15.17
N GLU A 12 -15.67 20.57 -14.30
CA GLU A 12 -15.26 20.77 -12.90
C GLU A 12 -15.22 19.45 -12.12
N LYS A 13 -16.22 18.59 -12.28
CA LYS A 13 -16.24 17.26 -11.69
C LYS A 13 -15.06 16.42 -12.18
N PHE A 14 -14.76 16.46 -13.47
CA PHE A 14 -13.59 15.78 -14.04
C PHE A 14 -12.29 16.28 -13.41
N ARG A 15 -12.08 17.60 -13.34
CA ARG A 15 -10.87 18.18 -12.72
C ARG A 15 -10.69 17.73 -11.27
N THR A 16 -11.76 17.82 -10.48
CA THR A 16 -11.73 17.43 -9.06
C THR A 16 -11.38 15.95 -8.91
N THR A 17 -12.05 15.09 -9.69
CA THR A 17 -11.82 13.63 -9.65
C THR A 17 -10.42 13.27 -10.15
N ALA A 18 -9.95 13.88 -11.25
CA ALA A 18 -8.61 13.65 -11.79
C ALA A 18 -7.52 14.07 -10.81
N ASN A 19 -7.65 15.25 -10.18
CA ASN A 19 -6.72 15.71 -9.16
C ASN A 19 -6.73 14.79 -7.92
N LYS A 20 -7.91 14.29 -7.53
CA LYS A 20 -8.02 13.35 -6.41
C LYS A 20 -7.29 12.04 -6.73
N LEU A 21 -7.42 11.52 -7.95
CA LEU A 21 -6.72 10.33 -8.40
C LEU A 21 -5.19 10.55 -8.44
N LEU A 22 -4.71 11.69 -8.92
CA LEU A 22 -3.29 12.05 -8.87
C LEU A 22 -2.74 12.13 -7.44
N ASN A 23 -3.52 12.66 -6.50
CA ASN A 23 -3.08 12.84 -5.12
C ASN A 23 -3.09 11.54 -4.29
N HIS A 24 -4.00 10.61 -4.60
CA HIS A 24 -4.20 9.40 -3.80
C HIS A 24 -3.74 8.11 -4.48
N CYS A 25 -3.44 8.14 -5.77
CA CYS A 25 -3.13 6.98 -6.62
C CYS A 25 -4.27 5.95 -6.74
N PHE A 26 -5.14 5.84 -5.73
CA PHE A 26 -6.25 4.88 -5.70
C PHE A 26 -7.58 5.56 -5.37
N ILE A 27 -8.62 5.24 -6.12
CA ILE A 27 -10.01 5.61 -5.87
C ILE A 27 -10.81 4.31 -5.63
N LEU A 28 -11.59 4.28 -4.56
CA LEU A 28 -12.22 3.07 -4.06
C LEU A 28 -13.75 3.16 -4.08
N LYS A 29 -14.42 2.10 -4.55
CA LYS A 29 -15.88 1.97 -4.55
C LYS A 29 -16.47 1.89 -3.14
N LYS A 30 -15.78 1.18 -2.23
CA LYS A 30 -16.23 0.90 -0.84
C LYS A 30 -15.77 1.94 0.18
N LYS A 31 -15.27 3.09 -0.25
CA LYS A 31 -14.86 4.19 0.64
C LYS A 31 -15.74 5.41 0.37
N ASP A 32 -16.45 5.92 1.38
CA ASP A 32 -17.51 6.91 1.23
C ASP A 32 -17.04 8.20 0.54
N ASP A 33 -15.87 8.70 0.90
CA ASP A 33 -15.28 9.93 0.35
C ASP A 33 -14.77 9.81 -1.10
N THR A 34 -14.67 8.57 -1.63
CA THR A 34 -14.22 8.30 -3.00
C THR A 34 -15.24 7.55 -3.86
N ARG A 35 -16.34 7.08 -3.28
CA ARG A 35 -17.36 6.28 -3.97
C ARG A 35 -17.94 6.99 -5.19
N ASN A 36 -18.29 8.27 -5.05
CA ASN A 36 -18.86 9.05 -6.15
C ASN A 36 -17.84 9.32 -7.26
N ASP A 37 -16.56 9.49 -6.90
CA ASP A 37 -15.47 9.62 -7.85
C ASP A 37 -15.23 8.32 -8.60
N TYR A 38 -15.29 7.17 -7.91
CA TYR A 38 -15.20 5.84 -8.53
C TYR A 38 -16.30 5.66 -9.60
N ILE A 39 -17.55 5.91 -9.24
CA ILE A 39 -18.68 5.79 -10.16
C ILE A 39 -18.48 6.69 -11.38
N PHE A 40 -18.06 7.93 -11.16
CA PHE A 40 -17.83 8.90 -12.23
C PHE A 40 -16.70 8.46 -13.17
N ILE A 41 -15.60 7.93 -12.67
CA ILE A 41 -14.50 7.39 -13.48
C ILE A 41 -14.99 6.21 -14.34
N VAL A 42 -15.73 5.27 -13.74
CA VAL A 42 -16.22 4.09 -14.46
C VAL A 42 -17.19 4.48 -15.58
N GLN A 43 -18.08 5.45 -15.34
CA GLN A 43 -19.02 5.96 -16.34
C GLN A 43 -18.33 6.73 -17.48
N ASN A 44 -17.16 7.33 -17.23
CA ASN A 44 -16.42 8.13 -18.20
C ASN A 44 -15.02 7.53 -18.47
N ARG A 45 -14.95 6.19 -18.48
CA ARG A 45 -13.71 5.41 -18.54
C ARG A 45 -12.76 5.87 -19.66
N GLU A 46 -13.25 5.97 -20.88
CA GLU A 46 -12.46 6.33 -22.05
C GLU A 46 -11.83 7.72 -21.91
N LEU A 47 -12.62 8.68 -21.43
CA LEU A 47 -12.17 10.04 -21.21
C LEU A 47 -11.01 10.11 -20.19
N PHE A 48 -11.12 9.36 -19.08
CA PHE A 48 -10.05 9.31 -18.07
C PHE A 48 -8.81 8.59 -18.62
N ILE A 49 -8.97 7.51 -19.38
CA ILE A 49 -7.84 6.78 -19.99
C ILE A 49 -7.09 7.69 -20.95
N GLU A 50 -7.78 8.34 -21.91
CA GLU A 50 -7.16 9.24 -22.88
C GLU A 50 -6.42 10.41 -22.19
N TYR A 51 -7.04 11.02 -21.19
CA TYR A 51 -6.46 12.15 -20.48
C TYR A 51 -5.16 11.75 -19.75
N PHE A 52 -5.19 10.65 -19.03
CA PHE A 52 -4.04 10.20 -18.24
C PHE A 52 -2.93 9.59 -19.10
N ASP A 53 -3.29 8.98 -20.24
CA ASP A 53 -2.30 8.50 -21.21
C ASP A 53 -1.48 9.65 -21.79
N LEU A 54 -2.12 10.79 -22.12
CA LEU A 54 -1.42 12.01 -22.53
C LEU A 54 -0.40 12.52 -21.49
N LEU A 55 -0.63 12.24 -20.22
CA LEU A 55 0.27 12.61 -19.12
C LEU A 55 1.30 11.52 -18.79
N GLY A 56 1.33 10.41 -19.55
CA GLY A 56 2.22 9.28 -19.30
C GLY A 56 1.81 8.43 -18.09
N TYR A 57 0.52 8.43 -17.75
CA TYR A 57 -0.04 7.57 -16.71
C TYR A 57 -0.96 6.50 -17.29
N LYS A 58 -0.91 5.32 -16.69
CA LYS A 58 -1.86 4.23 -16.95
C LYS A 58 -2.91 4.19 -15.85
N ILE A 59 -4.20 4.18 -16.27
CA ILE A 59 -5.31 3.88 -15.39
C ILE A 59 -5.66 2.39 -15.51
N GLU A 60 -5.82 1.73 -14.36
CA GLU A 60 -6.35 0.39 -14.25
C GLU A 60 -7.67 0.44 -13.45
N ILE A 61 -8.77 -0.03 -14.05
CA ILE A 61 -10.08 -0.10 -13.42
C ILE A 61 -10.42 -1.56 -13.16
N ASN A 62 -10.38 -1.96 -11.90
CA ASN A 62 -10.77 -3.30 -11.47
C ASN A 62 -12.12 -3.25 -10.74
N GLU A 63 -13.18 -3.59 -11.48
CA GLU A 63 -14.55 -3.51 -10.98
C GLU A 63 -14.85 -4.61 -9.94
N MET A 64 -14.19 -5.77 -10.03
CA MET A 64 -14.34 -6.86 -9.06
C MET A 64 -13.83 -6.44 -7.68
N GLN A 65 -12.67 -5.81 -7.62
CA GLN A 65 -12.09 -5.29 -6.38
C GLN A 65 -12.65 -3.90 -6.00
N GLY A 66 -13.31 -3.22 -6.94
CA GLY A 66 -13.82 -1.86 -6.74
C GLY A 66 -12.70 -0.83 -6.59
N VAL A 67 -11.63 -0.96 -7.38
CA VAL A 67 -10.44 -0.10 -7.34
C VAL A 67 -10.19 0.53 -8.70
N VAL A 68 -9.93 1.82 -8.70
CA VAL A 68 -9.26 2.52 -9.81
C VAL A 68 -7.85 2.85 -9.35
N ALA A 69 -6.84 2.37 -10.08
CA ALA A 69 -5.43 2.59 -9.79
C ALA A 69 -4.78 3.45 -10.87
N LEU A 70 -3.94 4.40 -10.47
CA LEU A 70 -3.14 5.24 -11.35
C LEU A 70 -1.67 4.93 -11.19
N THR A 71 -0.99 4.59 -12.29
CA THR A 71 0.44 4.27 -12.31
C THR A 71 1.16 5.11 -13.34
N ASN A 72 2.29 5.74 -12.97
CA ASN A 72 3.16 6.43 -13.93
C ASN A 72 3.97 5.40 -14.73
N VAL A 73 3.85 5.43 -16.05
CA VAL A 73 4.49 4.47 -16.95
C VAL A 73 6.03 4.63 -16.95
N ALA A 74 6.51 5.87 -16.90
CA ALA A 74 7.95 6.17 -16.88
C ALA A 74 8.61 5.88 -15.51
N GLY A 75 7.83 5.49 -14.49
CA GLY A 75 8.34 5.25 -13.14
C GLY A 75 8.78 6.52 -12.39
N THR A 76 8.55 7.69 -12.97
CA THR A 76 8.75 8.99 -12.30
C THR A 76 7.60 9.29 -11.34
N GLY A 77 7.81 10.17 -10.37
CA GLY A 77 6.75 10.52 -9.41
C GLY A 77 6.38 9.42 -8.41
N ARG A 78 7.16 8.33 -8.35
CA ARG A 78 6.98 7.29 -7.32
C ARG A 78 7.43 7.79 -5.96
N ILE A 79 6.65 7.50 -4.93
CA ILE A 79 7.04 7.78 -3.56
C ILE A 79 8.15 6.82 -3.17
N ARG A 80 9.26 7.38 -2.67
CA ARG A 80 10.32 6.58 -2.08
C ARG A 80 9.92 6.22 -0.66
N LEU A 81 9.55 4.98 -0.45
CA LEU A 81 9.28 4.45 0.88
C LEU A 81 10.60 4.19 1.62
N ARG A 82 10.63 4.50 2.91
CA ARG A 82 11.67 4.04 3.81
C ARG A 82 11.60 2.52 3.94
N LYS A 83 12.70 1.88 4.35
CA LYS A 83 12.77 0.42 4.54
C LYS A 83 11.61 -0.10 5.39
N ILE A 84 11.38 0.52 6.54
CA ILE A 84 10.30 0.15 7.46
C ILE A 84 8.90 0.31 6.83
N GLU A 85 8.67 1.37 6.05
CA GLU A 85 7.41 1.59 5.34
C GLU A 85 7.16 0.51 4.29
N SER A 86 8.22 0.12 3.56
CA SER A 86 8.13 -0.96 2.57
C SER A 86 7.80 -2.30 3.23
N ILE A 87 8.40 -2.60 4.38
CA ILE A 87 8.14 -3.82 5.14
C ILE A 87 6.70 -3.84 5.65
N ILE A 88 6.22 -2.74 6.24
CA ILE A 88 4.84 -2.64 6.73
C ILE A 88 3.84 -2.77 5.58
N LEU A 89 4.11 -2.16 4.41
CA LEU A 89 3.26 -2.30 3.23
C LEU A 89 3.16 -3.76 2.78
N LEU A 90 4.26 -4.49 2.80
CA LEU A 90 4.30 -5.91 2.49
C LEU A 90 3.49 -6.74 3.50
N ILE A 91 3.66 -6.47 4.80
CA ILE A 91 2.90 -7.11 5.88
C ILE A 91 1.40 -6.87 5.70
N LEU A 92 0.98 -5.64 5.41
CA LEU A 92 -0.43 -5.32 5.15
C LEU A 92 -0.98 -6.12 3.96
N ARG A 93 -0.18 -6.29 2.90
CA ARG A 93 -0.59 -7.12 1.77
C ARG A 93 -0.73 -8.59 2.16
N LEU A 94 0.19 -9.14 2.94
CA LEU A 94 0.12 -10.53 3.40
C LEU A 94 -1.12 -10.75 4.28
N LEU A 95 -1.33 -9.88 5.26
CA LEU A 95 -2.51 -9.93 6.14
C LEU A 95 -3.81 -9.79 5.33
N TYR A 96 -3.83 -8.92 4.32
CA TYR A 96 -4.99 -8.80 3.42
C TYR A 96 -5.30 -10.11 2.72
N ILE A 97 -4.29 -10.81 2.17
CA ILE A 97 -4.48 -12.07 1.47
C ILE A 97 -4.90 -13.18 2.44
N GLU A 98 -4.29 -13.26 3.62
CA GLU A 98 -4.61 -14.24 4.65
C GLU A 98 -6.07 -14.09 5.10
N LYS A 99 -6.44 -12.91 5.59
CA LYS A 99 -7.82 -12.63 6.06
C LYS A 99 -8.85 -12.77 4.95
N ARG A 100 -8.49 -12.42 3.69
CA ARG A 100 -9.41 -12.51 2.56
C ARG A 100 -9.82 -13.92 2.18
N LYS A 101 -9.00 -14.94 2.51
CA LYS A 101 -9.34 -16.36 2.28
C LYS A 101 -10.47 -16.85 3.18
N GLU A 102 -10.62 -16.24 4.35
CA GLU A 102 -11.59 -16.62 5.39
C GLU A 102 -12.90 -15.83 5.29
N LEU A 103 -12.89 -14.71 4.57
CA LEU A 103 -14.01 -13.76 4.49
C LEU A 103 -14.84 -13.94 3.21
N THR A 104 -16.12 -13.60 3.29
CA THR A 104 -16.97 -13.46 2.09
C THR A 104 -16.58 -12.24 1.27
N LEU A 105 -17.05 -12.16 0.00
CA LEU A 105 -16.71 -11.05 -0.91
C LEU A 105 -17.13 -9.67 -0.40
N ASN A 106 -18.11 -9.61 0.49
CA ASN A 106 -18.66 -8.35 1.00
C ASN A 106 -18.04 -7.88 2.30
N GLU A 107 -17.30 -8.76 2.99
CA GLU A 107 -16.68 -8.43 4.27
C GLU A 107 -15.42 -7.59 4.10
N GLU A 108 -15.15 -6.77 5.10
CA GLU A 108 -14.00 -5.87 5.14
C GLU A 108 -12.83 -6.57 5.82
N VAL A 109 -11.63 -6.37 5.29
CA VAL A 109 -10.43 -6.87 5.94
C VAL A 109 -10.01 -5.89 7.02
N ILE A 110 -10.15 -6.32 8.27
CA ILE A 110 -9.76 -5.56 9.46
C ILE A 110 -8.71 -6.37 10.20
N VAL A 111 -7.63 -5.70 10.60
CA VAL A 111 -6.54 -6.25 11.39
C VAL A 111 -6.30 -5.40 12.63
N LEU A 112 -5.73 -5.98 13.67
CA LEU A 112 -5.25 -5.26 14.85
C LEU A 112 -3.83 -4.75 14.60
N SER A 113 -3.46 -3.64 15.23
CA SER A 113 -2.09 -3.14 15.20
C SER A 113 -1.08 -4.18 15.67
N ASP A 114 -1.45 -4.98 16.67
CA ASP A 114 -0.62 -6.06 17.20
C ASP A 114 -0.32 -7.13 16.14
N GLU A 115 -1.28 -7.52 15.29
CA GLU A 115 -1.06 -8.47 14.20
C GLU A 115 0.04 -7.99 13.23
N ILE A 116 0.11 -6.66 12.99
CA ILE A 116 1.16 -6.06 12.14
C ILE A 116 2.53 -6.15 12.85
N HIS A 117 2.57 -5.84 14.14
CA HIS A 117 3.79 -5.92 14.95
C HIS A 117 4.30 -7.36 15.08
N GLU A 118 3.41 -8.33 15.30
CA GLU A 118 3.76 -9.75 15.35
C GLU A 118 4.38 -10.22 14.03
N LYS A 119 3.74 -9.92 12.89
CA LYS A 119 4.30 -10.24 11.57
C LYS A 119 5.65 -9.59 11.32
N TYR A 120 5.83 -8.33 11.75
CA TYR A 120 7.12 -7.64 11.67
C TYR A 120 8.20 -8.36 12.47
N ASN A 121 7.89 -8.74 13.72
CA ASN A 121 8.82 -9.44 14.60
C ASN A 121 9.19 -10.83 14.07
N MET A 122 8.23 -11.55 13.44
CA MET A 122 8.49 -12.84 12.80
C MET A 122 9.50 -12.76 11.65
N LEU A 123 9.57 -11.62 10.96
CA LEU A 123 10.50 -11.44 9.84
C LEU A 123 11.97 -11.27 10.28
N LYS A 124 12.24 -11.02 11.56
CA LYS A 124 13.60 -10.87 12.14
C LYS A 124 14.58 -10.01 11.31
N ILE A 125 14.07 -9.00 10.61
CA ILE A 125 14.82 -8.19 9.62
C ILE A 125 15.82 -7.25 10.30
N GLU A 126 15.59 -6.89 11.55
CA GLU A 126 16.45 -5.99 12.34
C GLU A 126 16.66 -6.53 13.75
N ALA A 127 17.79 -6.16 14.34
CA ALA A 127 18.08 -6.48 15.75
C ALA A 127 17.08 -5.83 16.74
N LYS A 128 16.37 -4.77 16.30
CA LYS A 128 15.27 -4.16 17.06
C LYS A 128 13.98 -4.90 16.75
N THR A 129 13.46 -5.56 17.76
CA THR A 129 12.22 -6.35 17.69
C THR A 129 10.93 -5.52 17.62
N ASN A 130 10.97 -4.22 17.87
CA ASN A 130 9.79 -3.38 17.94
C ASN A 130 9.87 -2.18 17.00
N ILE A 131 8.78 -1.91 16.29
CA ILE A 131 8.61 -0.69 15.51
C ILE A 131 8.37 0.47 16.49
N ASP A 132 9.09 1.57 16.32
CA ASP A 132 8.82 2.80 17.08
C ASP A 132 7.39 3.30 16.83
N LYS A 133 6.68 3.70 17.91
CA LYS A 133 5.28 4.13 17.85
C LYS A 133 5.05 5.31 16.91
N THR A 134 5.98 6.25 16.86
CA THR A 134 5.88 7.42 15.99
C THR A 134 6.06 7.01 14.53
N VAL A 135 7.06 6.17 14.26
CA VAL A 135 7.31 5.62 12.92
C VAL A 135 6.10 4.82 12.43
N PHE A 136 5.52 3.98 13.29
CA PHE A 136 4.31 3.22 12.95
C PHE A 136 3.13 4.13 12.61
N ARG A 137 2.83 5.10 13.48
CA ARG A 137 1.74 6.07 13.28
C ARG A 137 1.90 6.85 11.97
N ASP A 138 3.11 7.32 11.69
CA ASP A 138 3.38 8.09 10.48
C ASP A 138 3.29 7.22 9.22
N THR A 139 3.70 5.96 9.30
CA THR A 139 3.54 4.98 8.22
C THR A 139 2.07 4.69 7.93
N ILE A 140 1.25 4.45 8.95
CA ILE A 140 -0.20 4.25 8.76
C ILE A 140 -0.86 5.51 8.20
N ARG A 141 -0.45 6.71 8.65
CA ARG A 141 -0.92 8.00 8.08
C ARG A 141 -0.56 8.14 6.60
N LEU A 142 0.66 7.76 6.23
CA LEU A 142 1.09 7.75 4.84
C LEU A 142 0.20 6.83 3.99
N PHE A 143 -0.02 5.60 4.42
CA PHE A 143 -0.83 4.64 3.67
C PHE A 143 -2.32 5.00 3.64
N LYS A 144 -2.83 5.67 4.67
CA LYS A 144 -4.18 6.25 4.68
C LYS A 144 -4.33 7.31 3.59
N ARG A 145 -3.32 8.17 3.39
CA ARG A 145 -3.31 9.19 2.32
C ARG A 145 -3.47 8.56 0.93
N PHE A 146 -2.91 7.37 0.71
CA PHE A 146 -2.99 6.65 -0.56
C PHE A 146 -4.14 5.64 -0.63
N ASN A 147 -5.12 5.73 0.26
CA ASN A 147 -6.26 4.83 0.29
C ASN A 147 -5.87 3.33 0.34
N ILE A 148 -4.76 3.01 0.99
CA ILE A 148 -4.31 1.63 1.24
C ILE A 148 -4.95 1.10 2.52
N VAL A 149 -5.03 1.95 3.55
CA VAL A 149 -5.66 1.64 4.83
C VAL A 149 -6.57 2.75 5.32
N SER A 150 -7.41 2.46 6.31
CA SER A 150 -8.00 3.45 7.22
C SER A 150 -7.92 2.96 8.65
N ASN A 151 -7.67 3.86 9.58
CA ASN A 151 -7.80 3.59 10.99
C ASN A 151 -9.29 3.68 11.40
N LEU A 152 -9.75 2.73 12.18
CA LEU A 152 -11.10 2.72 12.76
C LEU A 152 -11.09 3.32 14.16
N ASP A 153 -9.95 3.30 14.83
CA ASP A 153 -9.74 3.86 16.15
C ASP A 153 -8.83 5.11 16.09
N SER A 154 -8.90 5.95 17.11
CA SER A 154 -8.22 7.26 17.15
C SER A 154 -6.70 7.14 17.28
N ASP A 155 -6.21 6.17 18.06
CA ASP A 155 -4.78 5.90 18.27
C ASP A 155 -4.38 4.53 17.73
N VAL A 156 -3.75 4.51 16.56
CA VAL A 156 -3.26 3.29 15.89
C VAL A 156 -2.07 2.64 16.60
N THR A 157 -1.50 3.27 17.62
CA THR A 157 -0.34 2.73 18.35
C THR A 157 -0.73 1.82 19.52
N MET A 158 -2.04 1.72 19.80
CA MET A 158 -2.55 0.75 20.74
C MET A 158 -2.60 -0.63 20.11
N SER A 159 -2.28 -1.68 20.86
CA SER A 159 -2.20 -3.06 20.36
C SER A 159 -3.52 -3.56 19.75
N ASP A 160 -4.64 -3.18 20.33
CA ASP A 160 -6.01 -3.53 19.94
C ASP A 160 -6.62 -2.57 18.91
N ALA A 161 -5.87 -1.55 18.46
CA ALA A 161 -6.35 -0.60 17.46
C ALA A 161 -6.64 -1.29 16.13
N ARG A 162 -7.83 -1.03 15.58
CA ARG A 162 -8.32 -1.65 14.36
C ARG A 162 -7.93 -0.83 13.14
N ILE A 163 -7.35 -1.52 12.18
CA ILE A 163 -6.94 -0.97 10.90
C ILE A 163 -7.64 -1.75 9.79
N LYS A 164 -8.41 -1.05 8.96
CA LYS A 164 -9.03 -1.60 7.76
C LYS A 164 -8.05 -1.52 6.61
N ILE A 165 -7.83 -2.64 5.92
CA ILE A 165 -6.99 -2.72 4.73
C ILE A 165 -7.88 -2.76 3.49
N TYR A 166 -7.61 -1.87 2.53
CA TYR A 166 -8.35 -1.81 1.27
C TYR A 166 -7.73 -2.68 0.18
N PRO A 167 -8.53 -3.11 -0.83
CA PRO A 167 -8.03 -3.90 -1.97
C PRO A 167 -6.92 -3.19 -2.77
N SER A 168 -6.79 -1.88 -2.66
CA SER A 168 -5.72 -1.08 -3.27
C SER A 168 -4.32 -1.56 -2.90
N VAL A 169 -4.14 -2.23 -1.75
CA VAL A 169 -2.88 -2.86 -1.35
C VAL A 169 -2.37 -3.88 -2.38
N LEU A 170 -3.28 -4.55 -3.12
CA LEU A 170 -2.95 -5.50 -4.18
C LEU A 170 -2.31 -4.82 -5.40
N PHE A 171 -2.67 -3.58 -5.66
CA PHE A 171 -2.15 -2.75 -6.76
C PHE A 171 -0.91 -1.98 -6.35
N ALA A 172 -0.80 -1.60 -5.08
CA ALA A 172 0.40 -0.97 -4.53
C ALA A 172 1.61 -1.93 -4.53
N VAL A 173 1.36 -3.22 -4.30
CA VAL A 173 2.39 -4.28 -4.33
C VAL A 173 1.92 -5.41 -5.26
N PRO A 174 2.21 -5.37 -6.57
CA PRO A 174 1.88 -6.45 -7.51
C PRO A 174 2.54 -7.80 -7.16
N ASN A 175 1.96 -8.90 -7.65
CA ASN A 175 2.45 -10.26 -7.35
C ASN A 175 3.91 -10.49 -7.74
N ASP A 176 4.33 -9.98 -8.89
CA ASP A 176 5.70 -10.15 -9.40
C ASP A 176 6.75 -9.57 -8.44
N ASN A 177 6.40 -8.50 -7.73
CA ASN A 177 7.26 -7.90 -6.72
C ASN A 177 7.28 -8.67 -5.39
N LEU A 178 6.25 -9.48 -5.11
CA LEU A 178 6.20 -10.29 -3.88
C LEU A 178 7.24 -11.40 -3.90
N THR A 179 7.37 -12.13 -5.01
CA THR A 179 8.36 -13.20 -5.15
C THR A 179 9.77 -12.62 -5.00
N LEU A 180 10.06 -11.53 -5.69
CA LEU A 180 11.36 -10.84 -5.58
C LEU A 180 11.65 -10.34 -4.16
N LEU A 181 10.63 -9.86 -3.43
CA LEU A 181 10.78 -9.41 -2.04
C LEU A 181 10.93 -10.57 -1.07
N TYR A 182 10.20 -11.68 -1.26
CA TYR A 182 10.41 -12.91 -0.48
C TYR A 182 11.79 -13.48 -0.69
N ASP A 183 12.27 -13.53 -1.92
CA ASP A 183 13.61 -14.02 -2.26
C ASP A 183 14.69 -13.10 -1.65
N ALA A 184 14.54 -11.79 -1.74
CA ALA A 184 15.46 -10.81 -1.15
C ALA A 184 15.45 -10.85 0.40
N ILE A 185 14.29 -11.11 1.03
CA ILE A 185 14.18 -11.29 2.49
C ILE A 185 14.83 -12.62 2.90
N ASN A 186 14.54 -13.71 2.18
CA ASN A 186 15.09 -15.03 2.46
C ASN A 186 16.61 -15.06 2.24
N GLU A 187 17.12 -14.43 1.20
CA GLU A 187 18.56 -14.30 0.94
C GLU A 187 19.27 -13.54 2.07
N LYS A 188 18.66 -12.45 2.56
CA LYS A 188 19.21 -11.72 3.72
C LYS A 188 19.11 -12.53 5.00
N LEU A 189 18.00 -13.22 5.26
CA LEU A 189 17.84 -14.11 6.43
C LEU A 189 18.91 -15.22 6.41
N ASN A 190 19.14 -15.84 5.26
CA ASN A 190 20.16 -16.87 5.11
C ASN A 190 21.59 -16.33 5.33
N LYS A 191 21.90 -15.10 4.89
CA LYS A 191 23.17 -14.45 5.18
C LYS A 191 23.38 -14.18 6.67
N TYR A 192 22.33 -13.77 7.39
CA TYR A 192 22.41 -13.56 8.84
C TYR A 192 22.49 -14.87 9.65
N MET A 193 21.83 -15.94 9.18
CA MET A 193 21.93 -17.26 9.83
C MET A 193 23.28 -17.95 9.58
N ASN A 194 23.88 -17.73 8.42
CA ASN A 194 25.18 -18.35 8.06
C ASN A 194 26.38 -17.46 8.39
N GLY A 195 26.19 -16.17 8.73
CA GLY A 195 27.25 -15.23 9.12
C GLY A 195 27.47 -15.07 10.63
N GLY A 196 26.68 -15.76 11.46
CA GLY A 196 26.78 -15.72 12.92
C GLY A 196 27.80 -16.67 13.55
N GLU A 197 28.54 -17.46 12.75
CA GLU A 197 29.54 -18.43 13.27
C GLU A 197 30.99 -18.06 12.97
N GLN A 198 31.30 -16.85 12.55
CA GLN A 198 32.69 -16.40 12.40
C GLN A 198 32.84 -14.98 12.93
N ASN A 199 33.13 -14.84 14.23
CA ASN A 199 33.93 -13.77 14.84
C ASN A 199 33.71 -13.73 16.38
N ASP A 200 34.10 -14.80 17.07
CA ASP A 200 34.42 -14.77 18.50
C ASP A 200 35.53 -15.79 18.77
N ASP A 201 36.72 -15.54 18.23
CA ASP A 201 37.99 -16.13 18.70
C ASP A 201 39.11 -15.48 17.89
N GLU A 202 39.69 -14.41 18.42
CA GLU A 202 41.06 -13.97 18.25
C GLU A 202 41.24 -12.50 18.67
N GLU A 203 41.25 -12.27 19.96
CA GLU A 203 42.03 -11.17 20.56
C GLU A 203 42.29 -11.47 22.04
N THR A 204 43.13 -12.45 22.28
CA THR A 204 43.88 -12.52 23.53
C THR A 204 45.32 -12.89 23.19
N MET A 205 46.21 -12.05 23.70
CA MET A 205 47.65 -12.19 23.83
C MET A 205 48.53 -11.81 22.65
N GLN A 206 49.12 -10.64 22.78
CA GLN A 206 50.60 -10.54 22.82
C GLN A 206 51.03 -9.13 23.27
N ASP A 207 51.76 -9.14 24.41
CA ASP A 207 52.78 -8.22 24.94
C ASP A 207 52.46 -6.73 25.06
#